data_59717a55cd40d3a2ededa4c1e836ea69
#
_entry.id   59717a55cd40d3a2ededa4c1e836ea69
#
_cell.length_a   1.000
_cell.length_b   1.000
_cell.length_c   1.000
_cell.angle_alpha   90.00
_cell.angle_beta   90.00
_cell.angle_gamma   90.00
#
_symmetry.space_group_name_H-M   'P 1'
#
loop_
_entity.id
_entity.type
_entity.pdbx_description
1 polymer ?
#
loop_
_entity_poly.entity_id
_entity_poly.type
_entity_poly.pdbx_seq_one_letter_code
_entity_poly.pdbx_strand_id
1 'polypeptide(L)'
;MHTFLSKTPPLRDYISKKKSLLNITEIANELPKLLLTNNVQNKINKLKVNELSVDILLKNKSEKEINLAMSHLSFIAHAFMWGGNKPEKILPEVISKPWVKLSKYLGRPPILSYASYCLDNWYKVNKKEPISLDNVALINNFLGGVDEDWFVTIHVCIEDAAGDAIDAAYKLSRLNESNNVDDFNTNLKKILTSLKNVNNIFSKMPE
;
A
#
# COMPACT_ATOMS: atom_id res chain seq x y z
N MET A 1 -14.01 -13.54 -6.66
CA MET A 1 -13.49 -12.31 -7.27
C MET A 1 -11.99 -12.28 -7.05
N HIS A 2 -11.23 -12.29 -8.11
CA HIS A 2 -9.76 -12.19 -8.10
C HIS A 2 -9.39 -10.74 -8.38
N THR A 3 -8.69 -10.10 -7.46
CA THR A 3 -8.22 -8.71 -7.57
C THR A 3 -6.92 -8.56 -6.81
N PHE A 4 -6.09 -7.60 -7.16
CA PHE A 4 -4.88 -7.27 -6.42
C PHE A 4 -5.19 -6.50 -5.13
N LEU A 5 -6.33 -5.81 -5.04
CA LEU A 5 -6.75 -5.20 -3.80
C LEU A 5 -7.25 -6.25 -2.79
N SER A 6 -6.97 -6.03 -1.53
CA SER A 6 -7.54 -6.82 -0.45
C SER A 6 -9.08 -6.67 -0.43
N LYS A 7 -9.82 -7.77 -0.20
CA LYS A 7 -11.30 -7.74 -0.05
C LYS A 7 -11.79 -6.78 1.03
N THR A 8 -10.96 -6.46 1.98
CA THR A 8 -11.23 -5.48 3.03
C THR A 8 -10.15 -4.41 3.01
N PRO A 9 -10.51 -3.13 3.20
CA PRO A 9 -9.52 -2.05 3.22
C PRO A 9 -8.37 -2.33 4.18
N PRO A 10 -7.17 -1.78 3.92
CA PRO A 10 -6.05 -1.80 4.84
C PRO A 10 -6.42 -1.19 6.20
N LEU A 11 -5.66 -1.53 7.24
CA LEU A 11 -5.78 -0.86 8.54
C LEU A 11 -5.11 0.52 8.47
N ARG A 12 -5.75 1.51 9.13
CA ARG A 12 -5.13 2.83 9.35
C ARG A 12 -4.27 2.86 10.60
N ASP A 13 -4.66 2.07 11.61
CA ASP A 13 -4.04 2.06 12.93
C ASP A 13 -3.78 0.64 13.39
N TYR A 14 -2.73 0.46 14.20
CA TYR A 14 -2.50 -0.80 14.88
C TYR A 14 -3.57 -1.07 15.94
N ILE A 15 -4.02 -2.31 15.99
CA ILE A 15 -4.89 -2.82 17.08
C ILE A 15 -4.06 -2.86 18.38
N SER A 16 -2.82 -3.34 18.27
CA SER A 16 -1.89 -3.39 19.39
C SER A 16 -1.38 -1.99 19.75
N LYS A 17 -1.51 -1.60 21.02
CA LYS A 17 -1.06 -0.30 21.55
C LYS A 17 0.37 -0.36 22.12
N LYS A 18 1.23 -1.21 21.58
CA LYS A 18 2.64 -1.26 21.98
C LYS A 18 3.36 0.02 21.56
N LYS A 19 4.21 0.54 22.45
CA LYS A 19 4.94 1.81 22.25
C LYS A 19 5.74 1.82 20.95
N SER A 20 6.38 0.70 20.58
CA SER A 20 7.15 0.61 19.33
C SER A 20 6.30 0.79 18.07
N LEU A 21 5.05 0.31 18.06
CA LEU A 21 4.11 0.48 16.95
C LEU A 21 3.56 1.91 16.91
N LEU A 22 3.30 2.51 18.08
CA LEU A 22 2.91 3.92 18.17
C LEU A 22 4.02 4.82 17.64
N ASN A 23 5.29 4.54 17.97
CA ASN A 23 6.44 5.26 17.43
C ASN A 23 6.51 5.15 15.90
N ILE A 24 6.26 3.95 15.32
CA ILE A 24 6.21 3.77 13.86
C ILE A 24 5.13 4.67 13.26
N THR A 25 3.90 4.63 13.81
CA THR A 25 2.79 5.46 13.35
C THR A 25 3.11 6.96 13.46
N GLU A 26 3.66 7.39 14.60
CA GLU A 26 4.04 8.80 14.82
C GLU A 26 5.02 9.30 13.75
N ILE A 27 6.09 8.52 13.50
CA ILE A 27 7.09 8.89 12.49
C ILE A 27 6.48 8.90 11.10
N ALA A 28 5.68 7.88 10.73
CA ALA A 28 5.04 7.81 9.42
C ALA A 28 4.11 9.02 9.18
N ASN A 29 3.31 9.40 10.18
CA ASN A 29 2.43 10.57 10.10
C ASN A 29 3.20 11.91 10.04
N GLU A 30 4.40 11.97 10.61
CA GLU A 30 5.24 13.17 10.61
C GLU A 30 6.11 13.29 9.33
N LEU A 31 6.17 12.27 8.46
CA LEU A 31 7.06 12.28 7.30
C LEU A 31 6.96 13.53 6.44
N PRO A 32 5.77 14.05 6.09
CA PRO A 32 5.68 15.29 5.31
C PRO A 32 6.41 16.45 5.96
N LYS A 33 6.20 16.66 7.26
CA LYS A 33 6.87 17.71 8.03
C LYS A 33 8.38 17.47 8.15
N LEU A 34 8.79 16.23 8.41
CA LEU A 34 10.19 15.87 8.57
C LEU A 34 10.98 16.03 7.27
N LEU A 35 10.38 15.71 6.12
CA LEU A 35 10.96 15.89 4.79
C LEU A 35 11.10 17.38 4.45
N LEU A 36 10.03 18.17 4.61
CA LEU A 36 10.04 19.61 4.36
C LEU A 36 11.07 20.37 5.21
N THR A 37 11.40 19.84 6.40
CA THR A 37 12.36 20.47 7.33
C THR A 37 13.75 19.81 7.31
N ASN A 38 14.00 18.84 6.43
CA ASN A 38 15.24 18.04 6.36
C ASN A 38 15.62 17.37 7.69
N ASN A 39 14.63 16.96 8.49
CA ASN A 39 14.85 16.43 9.84
C ASN A 39 14.67 14.90 9.98
N VAL A 40 14.42 14.17 8.87
CA VAL A 40 14.17 12.72 8.91
C VAL A 40 15.35 11.98 9.53
N GLN A 41 16.57 12.18 9.01
CA GLN A 41 17.76 11.50 9.49
C GLN A 41 18.03 11.85 10.97
N ASN A 42 17.88 13.13 11.35
CA ASN A 42 18.08 13.57 12.74
C ASN A 42 17.06 12.92 13.70
N LYS A 43 15.78 12.82 13.31
CA LYS A 43 14.74 12.14 14.12
C LYS A 43 15.08 10.67 14.31
N ILE A 44 15.39 9.95 13.23
CA ILE A 44 15.65 8.51 13.24
C ILE A 44 16.94 8.14 13.99
N ASN A 45 18.02 8.89 13.78
CA ASN A 45 19.32 8.61 14.41
C ASN A 45 19.32 8.79 15.95
N LYS A 46 18.31 9.45 16.50
CA LYS A 46 18.11 9.56 17.96
C LYS A 46 17.41 8.34 18.57
N LEU A 47 16.83 7.46 17.76
CA LEU A 47 16.09 6.29 18.24
C LEU A 47 17.03 5.15 18.63
N LYS A 48 16.64 4.41 19.67
CA LYS A 48 17.29 3.15 20.04
C LYS A 48 16.78 2.00 19.17
N VAL A 49 17.62 0.98 18.98
CA VAL A 49 17.36 -0.14 18.03
C VAL A 49 15.98 -0.79 18.19
N ASN A 50 15.43 -0.91 19.40
CA ASN A 50 14.15 -1.58 19.64
C ASN A 50 12.92 -0.64 19.62
N GLU A 51 13.12 0.66 19.38
CA GLU A 51 12.00 1.62 19.44
C GLU A 51 11.01 1.48 18.27
N LEU A 52 11.39 0.79 17.19
CA LEU A 52 10.52 0.44 16.06
C LEU A 52 10.32 -1.09 15.93
N SER A 53 10.36 -1.84 17.04
CA SER A 53 10.21 -3.30 17.00
C SER A 53 8.79 -3.72 16.56
N VAL A 54 8.74 -4.74 15.70
CA VAL A 54 7.53 -5.38 15.17
C VAL A 54 7.31 -6.80 15.71
N ASP A 55 8.08 -7.23 16.69
CA ASP A 55 8.08 -8.62 17.19
C ASP A 55 6.71 -9.06 17.68
N ILE A 56 5.93 -8.16 18.26
CA ILE A 56 4.56 -8.47 18.71
C ILE A 56 3.63 -8.80 17.54
N LEU A 57 3.78 -8.14 16.39
CA LEU A 57 2.98 -8.40 15.20
C LEU A 57 3.26 -9.79 14.63
N LEU A 58 4.54 -10.15 14.54
CA LEU A 58 4.98 -11.45 14.06
C LEU A 58 4.56 -12.58 15.00
N LYS A 59 4.58 -12.34 16.33
CA LYS A 59 4.07 -13.29 17.33
C LYS A 59 2.56 -13.50 17.18
N ASN A 60 1.80 -12.43 17.00
CA ASN A 60 0.33 -12.49 16.89
C ASN A 60 -0.14 -12.93 15.49
N LYS A 61 0.75 -12.93 14.49
CA LYS A 61 0.45 -13.26 13.08
C LYS A 61 -0.72 -12.44 12.51
N SER A 62 -0.83 -11.19 12.93
CA SER A 62 -1.86 -10.25 12.44
C SER A 62 -1.46 -9.72 11.06
N GLU A 63 -1.87 -10.40 10.00
CA GLU A 63 -1.49 -10.10 8.62
C GLU A 63 -1.74 -8.64 8.22
N LYS A 64 -2.90 -8.09 8.59
CA LYS A 64 -3.23 -6.69 8.29
C LYS A 64 -2.33 -5.69 9.02
N GLU A 65 -1.99 -5.94 10.28
CA GLU A 65 -1.05 -5.09 11.01
C GLU A 65 0.38 -5.25 10.49
N ILE A 66 0.75 -6.45 10.03
CA ILE A 66 2.05 -6.73 9.40
C ILE A 66 2.17 -5.96 8.09
N ASN A 67 1.13 -5.95 7.24
CA ASN A 67 1.10 -5.17 6.00
C ASN A 67 1.18 -3.66 6.27
N LEU A 68 0.44 -3.17 7.26
CA LEU A 68 0.52 -1.77 7.69
C LEU A 68 1.95 -1.40 8.15
N ALA A 69 2.57 -2.26 8.97
CA ALA A 69 3.93 -2.04 9.43
C ALA A 69 4.96 -2.10 8.28
N MET A 70 4.75 -3.01 7.32
CA MET A 70 5.59 -3.08 6.12
C MET A 70 5.48 -1.80 5.28
N SER A 71 4.27 -1.27 5.10
CA SER A 71 4.05 0.01 4.40
C SER A 71 4.73 1.15 5.16
N HIS A 72 4.42 1.36 6.44
CA HIS A 72 5.02 2.43 7.27
C HIS A 72 6.55 2.40 7.23
N LEU A 73 7.17 1.22 7.50
CA LEU A 73 8.63 1.11 7.51
C LEU A 73 9.24 1.29 6.12
N SER A 74 8.53 0.93 5.05
CA SER A 74 8.99 1.19 3.68
C SER A 74 9.04 2.69 3.39
N PHE A 75 8.00 3.46 3.78
CA PHE A 75 8.00 4.92 3.66
C PHE A 75 9.10 5.55 4.50
N ILE A 76 9.23 5.16 5.78
CA ILE A 76 10.26 5.68 6.69
C ILE A 76 11.67 5.38 6.15
N ALA A 77 11.92 4.18 5.66
CA ALA A 77 13.22 3.79 5.11
C ALA A 77 13.59 4.62 3.87
N HIS A 78 12.66 4.81 2.93
CA HIS A 78 12.91 5.61 1.74
C HIS A 78 13.06 7.10 2.07
N ALA A 79 12.24 7.62 2.99
CA ALA A 79 12.40 8.98 3.48
C ALA A 79 13.76 9.20 4.15
N PHE A 80 14.26 8.23 4.94
CA PHE A 80 15.59 8.29 5.52
C PHE A 80 16.70 8.31 4.46
N MET A 81 16.61 7.41 3.46
CA MET A 81 17.63 7.27 2.42
C MET A 81 17.72 8.48 1.50
N TRP A 82 16.58 9.09 1.15
CA TRP A 82 16.50 10.10 0.09
C TRP A 82 16.08 11.48 0.55
N GLY A 83 15.53 11.61 1.77
CA GLY A 83 14.92 12.85 2.26
C GLY A 83 15.90 13.88 2.86
N GLY A 84 17.20 13.68 2.76
CA GLY A 84 18.21 14.63 3.19
C GLY A 84 18.88 15.35 2.03
N ASN A 85 19.81 16.26 2.34
CA ASN A 85 20.60 16.98 1.31
C ASN A 85 21.45 16.06 0.43
N LYS A 86 21.78 14.87 0.92
CA LYS A 86 22.49 13.82 0.18
C LYS A 86 21.84 12.47 0.52
N PRO A 87 21.77 11.56 -0.45
CA PRO A 87 21.30 10.19 -0.20
C PRO A 87 22.19 9.48 0.84
N GLU A 88 21.57 8.78 1.78
CA GLU A 88 22.28 7.92 2.71
C GLU A 88 22.65 6.60 2.02
N LYS A 89 23.74 5.98 2.47
CA LYS A 89 24.20 4.70 1.90
C LYS A 89 23.82 3.49 2.74
N ILE A 90 23.49 3.72 4.01
CA ILE A 90 23.25 2.65 4.99
C ILE A 90 22.03 3.02 5.83
N LEU A 91 21.09 2.08 5.95
CA LEU A 91 19.96 2.20 6.85
C LEU A 91 20.38 1.85 8.29
N PRO A 92 20.01 2.67 9.30
CA PRO A 92 20.28 2.34 10.69
C PRO A 92 19.50 1.09 11.14
N GLU A 93 20.05 0.37 12.10
CA GLU A 93 19.49 -0.88 12.60
C GLU A 93 18.06 -0.75 13.15
N VAL A 94 17.70 0.43 13.66
CA VAL A 94 16.35 0.72 14.16
C VAL A 94 15.28 0.61 13.09
N ILE A 95 15.60 0.87 11.81
CA ILE A 95 14.72 0.67 10.66
C ILE A 95 14.98 -0.70 10.02
N SER A 96 16.25 -1.01 9.71
CA SER A 96 16.59 -2.17 8.89
C SER A 96 16.21 -3.50 9.55
N LYS A 97 16.41 -3.65 10.87
CA LYS A 97 16.08 -4.88 11.59
C LYS A 97 14.58 -5.22 11.55
N PRO A 98 13.65 -4.33 11.96
CA PRO A 98 12.22 -4.64 11.89
C PRO A 98 11.73 -4.79 10.44
N TRP A 99 12.21 -3.98 9.50
CA TRP A 99 11.80 -4.05 8.10
C TRP A 99 12.22 -5.36 7.44
N VAL A 100 13.44 -5.84 7.66
CA VAL A 100 13.92 -7.15 7.17
C VAL A 100 13.14 -8.32 7.81
N LYS A 101 12.74 -8.22 9.09
CA LYS A 101 11.89 -9.23 9.72
C LYS A 101 10.52 -9.34 9.02
N LEU A 102 9.87 -8.20 8.74
CA LEU A 102 8.60 -8.18 8.00
C LEU A 102 8.77 -8.71 6.58
N SER A 103 9.81 -8.26 5.89
CA SER A 103 10.17 -8.70 4.54
C SER A 103 10.28 -10.22 4.44
N LYS A 104 11.02 -10.85 5.35
CA LYS A 104 11.16 -12.31 5.41
C LYS A 104 9.82 -13.00 5.70
N TYR A 105 9.02 -12.46 6.62
CA TYR A 105 7.71 -13.03 6.94
C TYR A 105 6.74 -13.00 5.76
N LEU A 106 6.71 -11.87 5.03
CA LEU A 106 5.81 -11.67 3.89
C LEU A 106 6.34 -12.28 2.57
N GLY A 107 7.60 -12.75 2.53
CA GLY A 107 8.23 -13.19 1.28
C GLY A 107 8.40 -12.06 0.25
N ARG A 108 8.46 -10.80 0.69
CA ARG A 108 8.63 -9.59 -0.15
C ARG A 108 9.98 -8.93 0.15
N PRO A 109 10.69 -8.37 -0.84
CA PRO A 109 11.95 -7.68 -0.59
C PRO A 109 11.74 -6.40 0.26
N PRO A 110 12.75 -5.97 1.06
CA PRO A 110 12.68 -4.73 1.83
C PRO A 110 12.92 -3.51 0.93
N ILE A 111 11.92 -3.19 0.14
CA ILE A 111 11.84 -2.01 -0.72
C ILE A 111 10.44 -1.42 -0.62
N LEU A 112 10.27 -0.15 -0.97
CA LEU A 112 8.96 0.43 -1.18
C LEU A 112 8.40 -0.12 -2.51
N SER A 113 7.63 -1.19 -2.40
CA SER A 113 6.99 -1.82 -3.54
C SER A 113 5.67 -1.15 -3.87
N TYR A 114 5.13 -1.42 -5.06
CA TYR A 114 3.77 -1.01 -5.45
C TYR A 114 2.71 -1.47 -4.42
N ALA A 115 2.86 -2.66 -3.84
CA ALA A 115 1.99 -3.13 -2.77
C ALA A 115 2.00 -2.18 -1.56
N SER A 116 3.17 -1.77 -1.08
CA SER A 116 3.29 -0.88 0.09
C SER A 116 2.91 0.56 -0.24
N TYR A 117 3.12 1.02 -1.50
CA TYR A 117 2.87 2.40 -1.91
C TYR A 117 1.41 2.66 -2.30
N CYS A 118 0.74 1.68 -2.96
CA CYS A 118 -0.63 1.80 -3.44
C CYS A 118 -1.59 0.80 -2.77
N LEU A 119 -1.32 -0.53 -2.86
CA LEU A 119 -2.31 -1.55 -2.52
C LEU A 119 -2.60 -1.64 -1.01
N ASP A 120 -1.62 -1.36 -0.17
CA ASP A 120 -1.72 -1.38 1.30
C ASP A 120 -1.76 0.04 1.90
N ASN A 121 -1.89 1.11 1.10
CA ASN A 121 -1.74 2.51 1.53
C ASN A 121 -2.99 3.38 1.34
N TRP A 122 -4.17 2.81 1.49
CA TRP A 122 -5.40 3.55 1.27
C TRP A 122 -6.51 3.19 2.26
N TYR A 123 -7.49 4.07 2.38
CA TYR A 123 -8.74 3.81 3.09
C TYR A 123 -9.91 4.53 2.44
N LYS A 124 -11.14 4.05 2.69
CA LYS A 124 -12.36 4.76 2.27
C LYS A 124 -12.70 5.87 3.25
N VAL A 125 -12.92 7.07 2.76
CA VAL A 125 -13.39 8.22 3.55
C VAL A 125 -14.79 7.93 4.10
N ASN A 126 -15.71 7.53 3.23
CA ASN A 126 -17.01 6.99 3.61
C ASN A 126 -17.00 5.46 3.44
N LYS A 127 -17.04 4.72 4.56
CA LYS A 127 -16.99 3.25 4.57
C LYS A 127 -18.15 2.59 3.83
N LYS A 128 -19.31 3.28 3.72
CA LYS A 128 -20.54 2.75 3.09
C LYS A 128 -20.52 2.89 1.57
N GLU A 129 -19.78 3.85 1.04
CA GLU A 129 -19.69 4.10 -0.39
C GLU A 129 -18.66 3.20 -1.07
N PRO A 130 -18.76 2.96 -2.40
CA PRO A 130 -17.79 2.19 -3.15
C PRO A 130 -16.42 2.87 -3.19
N ILE A 131 -15.40 2.18 -3.70
CA ILE A 131 -14.11 2.78 -4.07
C ILE A 131 -14.36 3.73 -5.25
N SER A 132 -13.92 4.97 -5.12
CA SER A 132 -13.99 5.99 -6.16
C SER A 132 -12.93 7.06 -5.91
N LEU A 133 -12.65 7.90 -6.90
CA LEU A 133 -11.66 8.97 -6.80
C LEU A 133 -11.96 9.94 -5.63
N ASP A 134 -13.23 10.17 -5.33
CA ASP A 134 -13.67 11.07 -4.26
C ASP A 134 -13.78 10.36 -2.90
N ASN A 135 -13.60 9.04 -2.84
CA ASN A 135 -13.82 8.25 -1.63
C ASN A 135 -12.58 7.44 -1.17
N VAL A 136 -11.43 7.68 -1.76
CA VAL A 136 -10.14 7.09 -1.37
C VAL A 136 -9.23 8.17 -0.81
N ALA A 137 -8.55 7.86 0.29
CA ALA A 137 -7.50 8.69 0.84
C ALA A 137 -6.31 7.81 1.28
N LEU A 138 -5.14 8.41 1.43
CA LEU A 138 -3.90 7.70 1.75
C LEU A 138 -3.71 7.55 3.26
N ILE A 139 -3.02 6.47 3.65
CA ILE A 139 -2.58 6.22 5.02
C ILE A 139 -1.23 6.90 5.25
N ASN A 140 -0.31 6.80 4.29
CA ASN A 140 1.05 7.35 4.34
C ASN A 140 1.29 8.27 3.16
N ASN A 141 2.00 9.35 3.40
CA ASN A 141 2.47 10.30 2.40
C ASN A 141 3.96 10.60 2.61
N PHE A 142 4.69 10.94 1.53
CA PHE A 142 6.00 11.57 1.64
C PHE A 142 5.87 13.06 1.88
N LEU A 143 5.24 13.78 0.97
CA LEU A 143 5.09 15.23 1.05
C LEU A 143 3.65 15.67 1.38
N GLY A 144 2.65 14.80 1.18
CA GLY A 144 1.25 15.11 1.43
C GLY A 144 0.66 16.13 0.45
N GLY A 145 1.17 16.15 -0.77
CA GLY A 145 0.66 17.00 -1.85
C GLY A 145 -0.48 16.34 -2.61
N VAL A 146 -1.28 17.17 -3.30
CA VAL A 146 -2.41 16.72 -4.11
C VAL A 146 -1.97 15.71 -5.18
N ASP A 147 -0.82 15.93 -5.80
CA ASP A 147 -0.29 15.06 -6.86
C ASP A 147 0.04 13.65 -6.33
N GLU A 148 0.60 13.56 -5.11
CA GLU A 148 0.89 12.27 -4.46
C GLU A 148 -0.40 11.52 -4.14
N ASP A 149 -1.38 12.22 -3.56
CA ASP A 149 -2.68 11.65 -3.22
C ASP A 149 -3.42 11.20 -4.49
N TRP A 150 -3.42 12.03 -5.53
CA TRP A 150 -4.08 11.75 -6.80
C TRP A 150 -3.49 10.53 -7.49
N PHE A 151 -2.15 10.45 -7.58
CA PHE A 151 -1.46 9.32 -8.15
C PHE A 151 -1.87 8.00 -7.51
N VAL A 152 -1.83 7.89 -6.19
CA VAL A 152 -2.19 6.65 -5.49
C VAL A 152 -3.69 6.36 -5.58
N THR A 153 -4.55 7.37 -5.45
CA THR A 153 -6.01 7.22 -5.56
C THR A 153 -6.41 6.65 -6.91
N ILE A 154 -5.84 7.18 -8.01
CA ILE A 154 -6.08 6.65 -9.36
C ILE A 154 -5.66 5.19 -9.46
N HIS A 155 -4.49 4.82 -8.95
CA HIS A 155 -4.03 3.42 -8.97
C HIS A 155 -4.95 2.49 -8.19
N VAL A 156 -5.42 2.90 -7.01
CA VAL A 156 -6.39 2.12 -6.23
C VAL A 156 -7.70 1.92 -7.00
N CYS A 157 -8.21 2.96 -7.65
CA CYS A 157 -9.42 2.87 -8.47
C CYS A 157 -9.23 2.01 -9.72
N ILE A 158 -8.06 2.05 -10.36
CA ILE A 158 -7.70 1.18 -11.48
C ILE A 158 -7.70 -0.29 -11.04
N GLU A 159 -7.08 -0.60 -9.92
CA GLU A 159 -7.01 -1.97 -9.40
C GLU A 159 -8.40 -2.51 -9.02
N ASP A 160 -9.26 -1.67 -8.45
CA ASP A 160 -10.65 -2.03 -8.16
C ASP A 160 -11.43 -2.32 -9.46
N ALA A 161 -11.34 -1.42 -10.43
CA ALA A 161 -12.01 -1.56 -11.74
C ALA A 161 -11.49 -2.76 -12.55
N ALA A 162 -10.21 -3.14 -12.40
CA ALA A 162 -9.61 -4.29 -13.07
C ALA A 162 -10.06 -5.64 -12.48
N GLY A 163 -10.61 -5.65 -11.27
CA GLY A 163 -10.98 -6.88 -10.57
C GLY A 163 -11.93 -7.79 -11.36
N ASP A 164 -12.93 -7.21 -12.02
CA ASP A 164 -13.89 -7.98 -12.84
C ASP A 164 -13.24 -8.58 -14.09
N ALA A 165 -12.27 -7.89 -14.71
CA ALA A 165 -11.51 -8.44 -15.83
C ALA A 165 -10.64 -9.62 -15.41
N ILE A 166 -9.95 -9.50 -14.27
CA ILE A 166 -9.09 -10.56 -13.72
C ILE A 166 -9.94 -11.79 -13.38
N ASP A 167 -11.09 -11.61 -12.72
CA ASP A 167 -12.01 -12.70 -12.37
C ASP A 167 -12.58 -13.39 -13.63
N ALA A 168 -12.96 -12.61 -14.65
CA ALA A 168 -13.46 -13.15 -15.90
C ALA A 168 -12.36 -13.88 -16.68
N ALA A 169 -11.14 -13.35 -16.75
CA ALA A 169 -10.01 -14.01 -17.40
C ALA A 169 -9.65 -15.33 -16.69
N TYR A 170 -9.66 -15.35 -15.36
CA TYR A 170 -9.46 -16.59 -14.59
C TYR A 170 -10.53 -17.64 -14.90
N LYS A 171 -11.80 -17.25 -15.04
CA LYS A 171 -12.88 -18.16 -15.44
C LYS A 171 -12.66 -18.68 -16.85
N LEU A 172 -12.34 -17.80 -17.80
CA LEU A 172 -12.04 -18.19 -19.19
C LEU A 172 -10.89 -19.19 -19.29
N SER A 173 -9.83 -19.01 -18.50
CA SER A 173 -8.69 -19.93 -18.50
C SER A 173 -9.02 -21.35 -18.03
N ARG A 174 -10.21 -21.57 -17.46
CA ARG A 174 -10.69 -22.85 -16.94
C ARG A 174 -11.86 -23.42 -17.74
N LEU A 175 -12.28 -22.74 -18.82
CA LEU A 175 -13.30 -23.28 -19.71
C LEU A 175 -12.72 -24.43 -20.50
N ASN A 176 -13.48 -25.55 -20.59
CA ASN A 176 -13.18 -26.69 -21.43
C ASN A 176 -13.93 -26.58 -22.77
N GLU A 177 -13.56 -27.37 -23.80
CA GLU A 177 -14.18 -27.36 -25.11
C GLU A 177 -15.70 -27.63 -25.11
N SER A 178 -16.23 -28.25 -24.05
CA SER A 178 -17.64 -28.51 -23.85
C SER A 178 -18.45 -27.34 -23.30
N ASN A 179 -17.82 -26.21 -22.98
CA ASN A 179 -18.48 -25.09 -22.34
C ASN A 179 -19.25 -24.23 -23.35
N ASN A 180 -20.35 -23.65 -22.86
CA ASN A 180 -21.26 -22.86 -23.65
C ASN A 180 -20.60 -21.58 -24.20
N VAL A 181 -20.80 -21.29 -25.49
CA VAL A 181 -20.35 -20.04 -26.15
C VAL A 181 -20.88 -18.79 -25.44
N ASP A 182 -22.07 -18.88 -24.82
CA ASP A 182 -22.65 -17.77 -24.08
C ASP A 182 -21.85 -17.41 -22.83
N ASP A 183 -21.33 -18.39 -22.10
CA ASP A 183 -20.44 -18.15 -20.95
C ASP A 183 -19.12 -17.52 -21.38
N PHE A 184 -18.55 -17.96 -22.48
CA PHE A 184 -17.36 -17.37 -23.08
C PHE A 184 -17.59 -15.91 -23.44
N ASN A 185 -18.64 -15.60 -24.19
CA ASN A 185 -19.01 -14.26 -24.63
C ASN A 185 -19.33 -13.34 -23.42
N THR A 186 -19.98 -13.87 -22.39
CA THR A 186 -20.31 -13.13 -21.18
C THR A 186 -19.04 -12.68 -20.44
N ASN A 187 -18.05 -13.57 -20.30
CA ASN A 187 -16.79 -13.22 -19.65
C ASN A 187 -15.94 -12.26 -20.51
N LEU A 188 -15.93 -12.40 -21.83
CA LEU A 188 -15.29 -11.42 -22.73
C LEU A 188 -15.90 -10.03 -22.61
N LYS A 189 -17.25 -9.93 -22.53
CA LYS A 189 -17.93 -8.64 -22.31
C LYS A 189 -17.54 -8.01 -20.97
N LYS A 190 -17.41 -8.81 -19.91
CA LYS A 190 -16.94 -8.32 -18.61
C LYS A 190 -15.52 -7.76 -18.69
N ILE A 191 -14.60 -8.46 -19.35
CA ILE A 191 -13.23 -7.98 -19.59
C ILE A 191 -13.26 -6.65 -20.33
N LEU A 192 -14.00 -6.56 -21.44
CA LEU A 192 -14.09 -5.34 -22.25
C LEU A 192 -14.64 -4.16 -21.43
N THR A 193 -15.70 -4.39 -20.65
CA THR A 193 -16.31 -3.33 -19.82
C THR A 193 -15.33 -2.86 -18.73
N SER A 194 -14.67 -3.80 -18.04
CA SER A 194 -13.67 -3.49 -17.02
C SER A 194 -12.49 -2.71 -17.60
N LEU A 195 -11.95 -3.11 -18.75
CA LEU A 195 -10.85 -2.39 -19.41
C LEU A 195 -11.24 -0.97 -19.86
N LYS A 196 -12.50 -0.77 -20.32
CA LYS A 196 -13.02 0.57 -20.61
C LYS A 196 -13.05 1.44 -19.35
N ASN A 197 -13.49 0.88 -18.21
CA ASN A 197 -13.51 1.58 -16.94
C ASN A 197 -12.08 1.93 -16.48
N VAL A 198 -11.15 0.98 -16.56
CA VAL A 198 -9.72 1.23 -16.27
C VAL A 198 -9.17 2.37 -17.12
N ASN A 199 -9.43 2.36 -18.43
CA ASN A 199 -8.98 3.42 -19.35
C ASN A 199 -9.58 4.79 -18.97
N ASN A 200 -10.87 4.83 -18.63
CA ASN A 200 -11.54 6.06 -18.21
C ASN A 200 -10.96 6.64 -16.89
N ILE A 201 -10.56 5.78 -15.95
CA ILE A 201 -9.91 6.20 -14.71
C ILE A 201 -8.48 6.67 -15.02
N PHE A 202 -7.72 5.89 -15.80
CA PHE A 202 -6.34 6.20 -16.16
C PHE A 202 -6.22 7.53 -16.93
N SER A 203 -7.19 7.86 -17.78
CA SER A 203 -7.20 9.12 -18.53
C SER A 203 -7.27 10.38 -17.66
N LYS A 204 -7.64 10.24 -16.38
CA LYS A 204 -7.67 11.32 -15.39
C LYS A 204 -6.31 11.53 -14.67
N MET A 205 -5.30 10.72 -14.97
CA MET A 205 -3.98 10.84 -14.33
C MET A 205 -3.33 12.22 -14.53
N PRO A 206 -3.47 12.91 -15.69
CA PRO A 206 -2.88 14.23 -15.91
C PRO A 206 -3.65 15.39 -15.24
N GLU A 207 -4.84 15.18 -14.69
CA GLU A 207 -5.64 16.22 -14.04
C GLU A 207 -5.08 16.60 -12.66
#